data_a1622442802d8aa6913401aae100cbd2
#
_entry.id   a1622442802d8aa6913401aae100cbd2
#
_cell.length_a   1.000
_cell.length_b   1.000
_cell.length_c   1.000
_cell.angle_alpha   90.00
_cell.angle_beta   90.00
_cell.angle_gamma   90.00
#
_symmetry.space_group_name_H-M   'P 1'
#
loop_
_entity.id
_entity.type
_entity.pdbx_description
1 polymer ?
#
loop_
_entity_poly.entity_id
_entity_poly.type
_entity_poly.pdbx_seq_one_letter_code
_entity_poly.pdbx_strand_id
1 'polypeptide(L)'
;MLAGGGTAGHVNPLLATADRLADLGHSIEVIGTQEGLESRLVPDRGYKLTAISKLPFPRKLGLSTISFPFKFLAISLRLRKRVREADVVVGFGGYVSAPVYLAAKIFGTPLVIHEANALPGIANRFGSKLTKHVAISFPSKLAGELIGVPLREEIASAEGYDIGQARVELGLDPSKPVLLVTGGSQGAQKINRVVVEATDKLRAAGVQVYHIAGSGNEYPEKISDGYVRVSYCNSMELAIRACDFAISRAGAATVSELTAMGVPALFIPYPVGNGEQRHNVAQLIEADASLIVEDKDFDVEFINSELIPVLSSKKRLKEMGQKMKQFGKLDATEKLVTMALGAIK
;
A
#
# COMPACT_ATOMS: atom_id res chain seq x y z
N MET A 1 -0.11 -9.82 18.83
CA MET A 1 1.03 -10.14 17.95
C MET A 1 0.66 -9.88 16.51
N LEU A 2 1.53 -9.22 15.72
CA LEU A 2 1.31 -8.94 14.29
C LEU A 2 2.35 -9.68 13.46
N ALA A 3 1.98 -10.19 12.26
CA ALA A 3 2.89 -10.92 11.38
C ALA A 3 2.77 -10.43 9.94
N GLY A 4 3.87 -9.95 9.39
CA GLY A 4 3.91 -9.45 8.02
C GLY A 4 5.30 -8.95 7.65
N GLY A 5 5.60 -8.87 6.37
CA GLY A 5 6.90 -8.37 5.97
C GLY A 5 7.17 -8.47 4.47
N GLY A 6 8.37 -8.06 4.11
CA GLY A 6 8.91 -8.09 2.75
C GLY A 6 8.64 -6.82 1.95
N THR A 7 7.42 -6.36 1.84
CA THR A 7 7.04 -5.20 1.02
C THR A 7 6.26 -4.15 1.81
N ALA A 8 6.28 -2.89 1.34
CA ALA A 8 5.50 -1.80 1.94
C ALA A 8 4.00 -2.12 1.98
N GLY A 9 3.48 -2.87 1.01
CA GLY A 9 2.08 -3.30 0.97
C GLY A 9 1.64 -4.19 2.13
N HIS A 10 2.57 -4.91 2.78
CA HIS A 10 2.30 -5.69 3.99
C HIS A 10 2.67 -4.92 5.27
N VAL A 11 3.76 -4.15 5.22
CA VAL A 11 4.32 -3.48 6.40
C VAL A 11 3.52 -2.24 6.80
N ASN A 12 3.06 -1.44 5.84
CA ASN A 12 2.31 -0.22 6.15
C ASN A 12 0.95 -0.51 6.83
N PRO A 13 0.10 -1.43 6.33
CA PRO A 13 -1.13 -1.80 7.03
C PRO A 13 -0.88 -2.43 8.40
N LEU A 14 0.21 -3.19 8.54
CA LEU A 14 0.64 -3.76 9.82
C LEU A 14 0.96 -2.65 10.81
N LEU A 15 1.75 -1.64 10.41
CA LEU A 15 2.13 -0.53 11.27
C LEU A 15 0.93 0.34 11.64
N ALA A 16 0.05 0.67 10.70
CA ALA A 16 -1.19 1.40 10.99
C ALA A 16 -2.06 0.67 12.03
N THR A 17 -2.15 -0.66 11.92
CA THR A 17 -2.86 -1.49 12.90
C THR A 17 -2.11 -1.55 14.25
N ALA A 18 -0.78 -1.59 14.23
CA ALA A 18 0.07 -1.59 15.43
C ALA A 18 -0.11 -0.28 16.21
N ASP A 19 -0.03 0.86 15.51
CA ASP A 19 -0.18 2.19 16.10
C ASP A 19 -1.54 2.29 16.80
N ARG A 20 -2.62 1.91 16.12
CA ARG A 20 -3.97 1.96 16.68
C ARG A 20 -4.16 1.05 17.88
N LEU A 21 -3.63 -0.17 17.85
CA LEU A 21 -3.68 -1.08 19.00
C LEU A 21 -2.85 -0.55 20.18
N ALA A 22 -1.71 0.09 19.93
CA ALA A 22 -0.88 0.70 20.96
C ALA A 22 -1.60 1.89 21.63
N ASP A 23 -2.30 2.74 20.85
CA ASP A 23 -3.11 3.85 21.37
C ASP A 23 -4.24 3.35 22.29
N LEU A 24 -4.76 2.15 22.06
CA LEU A 24 -5.73 1.47 22.91
C LEU A 24 -5.11 0.79 24.14
N GLY A 25 -3.78 0.92 24.33
CA GLY A 25 -3.05 0.39 25.48
C GLY A 25 -2.59 -1.07 25.34
N HIS A 26 -2.66 -1.67 24.15
CA HIS A 26 -2.22 -3.03 23.91
C HIS A 26 -0.70 -3.10 23.67
N SER A 27 -0.06 -4.17 24.15
CA SER A 27 1.35 -4.44 23.85
C SER A 27 1.51 -5.07 22.47
N ILE A 28 2.47 -4.59 21.69
CA ILE A 28 2.71 -4.99 20.31
C ILE A 28 4.02 -5.75 20.18
N GLU A 29 3.95 -6.94 19.58
CA GLU A 29 5.12 -7.66 19.09
C GLU A 29 4.90 -7.99 17.60
N VAL A 30 5.89 -7.70 16.76
CA VAL A 30 5.85 -7.98 15.32
C VAL A 30 6.77 -9.15 14.99
N ILE A 31 6.26 -10.11 14.22
CA ILE A 31 7.07 -11.16 13.61
C ILE A 31 7.38 -10.76 12.16
N GLY A 32 8.68 -10.66 11.86
CA GLY A 32 9.19 -10.24 10.55
C GLY A 32 10.46 -10.97 10.16
N THR A 33 11.25 -10.39 9.25
CA THR A 33 12.61 -10.85 8.91
C THR A 33 13.63 -9.76 9.19
N GLN A 34 14.91 -10.10 9.19
CA GLN A 34 16.01 -9.13 9.30
C GLN A 34 16.29 -8.37 8.00
N GLU A 35 15.79 -8.85 6.87
CA GLU A 35 16.14 -8.38 5.52
C GLU A 35 15.01 -7.59 4.85
N GLY A 36 13.80 -7.60 5.42
CA GLY A 36 12.64 -6.90 4.86
C GLY A 36 12.54 -5.44 5.35
N LEU A 37 11.60 -4.68 4.79
CA LEU A 37 11.32 -3.30 5.24
C LEU A 37 10.94 -3.23 6.72
N GLU A 38 10.32 -4.27 7.24
CA GLU A 38 9.93 -4.40 8.64
C GLU A 38 11.11 -4.33 9.60
N SER A 39 12.32 -4.76 9.17
CA SER A 39 13.51 -4.74 10.02
C SER A 39 13.93 -3.32 10.45
N ARG A 40 13.59 -2.34 9.65
CA ARG A 40 13.82 -0.93 9.93
C ARG A 40 12.57 -0.25 10.48
N LEU A 41 11.45 -0.36 9.76
CA LEU A 41 10.24 0.44 10.04
C LEU A 41 9.55 0.06 11.37
N VAL A 42 9.65 -1.20 11.81
CA VAL A 42 9.05 -1.66 13.07
C VAL A 42 9.79 -1.09 14.29
N PRO A 43 11.13 -1.22 14.38
CA PRO A 43 11.90 -0.59 15.47
C PRO A 43 11.85 0.95 15.44
N ASP A 44 11.85 1.58 14.25
CA ASP A 44 11.72 3.04 14.10
C ASP A 44 10.42 3.58 14.75
N ARG A 45 9.37 2.73 14.83
CA ARG A 45 8.09 3.02 15.52
C ARG A 45 8.08 2.60 17.00
N GLY A 46 9.20 2.11 17.55
CA GLY A 46 9.32 1.66 18.93
C GLY A 46 8.74 0.27 19.21
N TYR A 47 8.31 -0.47 18.20
CA TYR A 47 7.78 -1.82 18.40
C TYR A 47 8.86 -2.89 18.43
N LYS A 48 8.59 -3.93 19.21
CA LYS A 48 9.47 -5.09 19.28
C LYS A 48 9.33 -5.94 18.02
N LEU A 49 10.46 -6.11 17.29
CA LEU A 49 10.57 -7.02 16.17
C LEU A 49 11.20 -8.35 16.61
N THR A 50 10.52 -9.45 16.36
CA THR A 50 11.08 -10.80 16.43
C THR A 50 11.31 -11.33 15.02
N ALA A 51 12.58 -11.45 14.65
CA ALA A 51 12.95 -11.92 13.33
C ALA A 51 12.92 -13.45 13.25
N ILE A 52 12.34 -13.96 12.18
CA ILE A 52 12.42 -15.38 11.78
C ILE A 52 13.22 -15.52 10.49
N SER A 53 13.76 -16.71 10.27
CA SER A 53 14.49 -17.02 9.04
C SER A 53 13.56 -16.91 7.83
N LYS A 54 14.02 -16.24 6.78
CA LYS A 54 13.34 -16.15 5.51
C LYS A 54 13.13 -17.53 4.90
N LEU A 55 11.88 -17.91 4.66
CA LEU A 55 11.52 -19.18 4.04
C LEU A 55 10.62 -18.94 2.82
N PRO A 56 11.19 -18.56 1.65
CA PRO A 56 10.41 -18.37 0.45
C PRO A 56 9.81 -19.70 -0.02
N PHE A 57 8.60 -19.62 -0.59
CA PHE A 57 7.93 -20.78 -1.14
C PHE A 57 8.73 -21.31 -2.36
N PRO A 58 9.05 -22.64 -2.42
CA PRO A 58 9.82 -23.19 -3.52
C PRO A 58 9.06 -23.05 -4.84
N ARG A 59 9.72 -22.45 -5.85
CA ARG A 59 9.14 -22.25 -7.19
C ARG A 59 9.52 -23.35 -8.19
N LYS A 60 10.53 -24.17 -7.84
CA LYS A 60 11.03 -25.27 -8.68
C LYS A 60 11.11 -26.54 -7.84
N LEU A 61 10.84 -27.68 -8.48
CA LEU A 61 11.04 -28.99 -7.84
C LEU A 61 12.53 -29.24 -7.60
N GLY A 62 12.88 -29.63 -6.37
CA GLY A 62 14.26 -29.89 -5.96
C GLY A 62 14.37 -30.20 -4.47
N LEU A 63 15.59 -30.32 -3.96
CA LEU A 63 15.88 -30.61 -2.54
C LEU A 63 15.23 -29.56 -1.58
N SER A 64 15.15 -28.32 -2.03
CA SER A 64 14.45 -27.25 -1.30
C SER A 64 12.96 -27.53 -1.12
N THR A 65 12.30 -28.14 -2.09
CA THR A 65 10.87 -28.52 -2.02
C THR A 65 10.64 -29.61 -0.99
N ILE A 66 11.56 -30.61 -0.93
CA ILE A 66 11.48 -31.72 0.03
C ILE A 66 11.75 -31.23 1.45
N SER A 67 12.71 -30.34 1.66
CA SER A 67 13.06 -29.79 2.97
C SER A 67 12.10 -28.71 3.48
N PHE A 68 11.31 -28.10 2.59
CA PHE A 68 10.42 -26.98 2.92
C PHE A 68 9.40 -27.32 4.03
N PRO A 69 8.63 -28.42 3.98
CA PRO A 69 7.64 -28.72 5.02
C PRO A 69 8.27 -28.86 6.41
N PHE A 70 9.45 -29.48 6.48
CA PHE A 70 10.17 -29.68 7.76
C PHE A 70 10.68 -28.34 8.32
N LYS A 71 11.27 -27.49 7.49
CA LYS A 71 11.70 -26.15 7.88
C LYS A 71 10.52 -25.27 8.29
N PHE A 72 9.43 -25.34 7.55
CA PHE A 72 8.20 -24.61 7.82
C PHE A 72 7.62 -24.99 9.18
N LEU A 73 7.49 -26.29 9.45
CA LEU A 73 7.03 -26.80 10.74
C LEU A 73 8.00 -26.43 11.88
N ALA A 74 9.32 -26.55 11.67
CA ALA A 74 10.32 -26.20 12.68
C ALA A 74 10.24 -24.70 13.06
N ILE A 75 10.07 -23.79 12.09
CA ILE A 75 9.87 -22.35 12.37
C ILE A 75 8.58 -22.17 13.17
N SER A 76 7.48 -22.80 12.76
CA SER A 76 6.19 -22.69 13.45
C SER A 76 6.28 -23.17 14.90
N LEU A 77 6.96 -24.28 15.17
CA LEU A 77 7.14 -24.83 16.52
C LEU A 77 8.06 -23.94 17.40
N ARG A 78 9.08 -23.30 16.81
CA ARG A 78 9.94 -22.34 17.54
C ARG A 78 9.18 -21.11 18.02
N LEU A 79 8.09 -20.74 17.36
CA LEU A 79 7.22 -19.62 17.76
C LEU A 79 6.28 -19.95 18.93
N ARG A 80 6.25 -21.23 19.42
CA ARG A 80 5.31 -21.74 20.44
C ARG A 80 5.14 -20.78 21.63
N LYS A 81 6.25 -20.37 22.26
CA LYS A 81 6.19 -19.53 23.47
C LYS A 81 5.51 -18.21 23.16
N ARG A 82 5.97 -17.52 22.13
CA ARG A 82 5.48 -16.18 21.75
C ARG A 82 4.02 -16.18 21.30
N VAL A 83 3.64 -17.17 20.49
CA VAL A 83 2.26 -17.30 20.01
C VAL A 83 1.30 -17.61 21.15
N ARG A 84 1.71 -18.41 22.15
CA ARG A 84 0.90 -18.70 23.35
C ARG A 84 0.77 -17.52 24.31
N GLU A 85 1.76 -16.64 24.34
CA GLU A 85 1.74 -15.40 25.13
C GLU A 85 0.91 -14.30 24.48
N ALA A 86 0.53 -14.44 23.21
CA ALA A 86 -0.27 -13.50 22.47
C ALA A 86 -1.76 -13.82 22.59
N ASP A 87 -2.59 -12.81 22.88
CA ASP A 87 -4.06 -12.95 22.92
C ASP A 87 -4.64 -13.19 21.53
N VAL A 88 -4.04 -12.59 20.51
CA VAL A 88 -4.43 -12.71 19.09
C VAL A 88 -3.23 -12.57 18.17
N VAL A 89 -3.26 -13.25 17.05
CA VAL A 89 -2.35 -13.08 15.92
C VAL A 89 -3.09 -12.40 14.79
N VAL A 90 -2.55 -11.27 14.28
CA VAL A 90 -3.04 -10.62 13.06
C VAL A 90 -1.98 -10.73 11.98
N GLY A 91 -2.32 -11.31 10.86
CA GLY A 91 -1.41 -11.56 9.75
C GLY A 91 -1.71 -10.73 8.52
N PHE A 92 -0.67 -10.14 7.93
CA PHE A 92 -0.76 -9.25 6.77
C PHE A 92 -0.20 -9.87 5.48
N GLY A 93 0.12 -11.16 5.50
CA GLY A 93 0.66 -11.84 4.33
C GLY A 93 2.18 -11.79 4.22
N GLY A 94 2.68 -12.17 3.05
CA GLY A 94 4.08 -12.42 2.84
C GLY A 94 4.52 -13.81 3.39
N TYR A 95 5.72 -14.23 3.03
CA TYR A 95 6.23 -15.56 3.43
C TYR A 95 6.50 -15.67 4.93
N VAL A 96 6.62 -14.56 5.64
CA VAL A 96 6.77 -14.49 7.11
C VAL A 96 5.51 -14.96 7.83
N SER A 97 4.35 -14.59 7.32
CA SER A 97 3.08 -14.81 8.01
C SER A 97 2.65 -16.27 8.04
N ALA A 98 2.94 -17.03 6.99
CA ALA A 98 2.45 -18.41 6.87
C ALA A 98 2.88 -19.34 8.04
N PRO A 99 4.17 -19.38 8.49
CA PRO A 99 4.55 -20.17 9.66
C PRO A 99 3.91 -19.68 10.96
N VAL A 100 3.64 -18.38 11.08
CA VAL A 100 2.93 -17.80 12.25
C VAL A 100 1.48 -18.26 12.27
N TYR A 101 0.81 -18.30 11.10
CA TYR A 101 -0.57 -18.83 10.98
C TYR A 101 -0.66 -20.29 11.43
N LEU A 102 0.28 -21.12 10.98
CA LEU A 102 0.32 -22.51 11.42
C LEU A 102 0.57 -22.62 12.93
N ALA A 103 1.48 -21.83 13.49
CA ALA A 103 1.74 -21.77 14.91
C ALA A 103 0.48 -21.37 15.70
N ALA A 104 -0.21 -20.30 15.29
CA ALA A 104 -1.46 -19.86 15.91
C ALA A 104 -2.50 -21.00 15.93
N LYS A 105 -2.67 -21.70 14.81
CA LYS A 105 -3.59 -22.84 14.72
C LYS A 105 -3.19 -24.00 15.65
N ILE A 106 -1.90 -24.39 15.66
CA ILE A 106 -1.40 -25.51 16.47
C ILE A 106 -1.54 -25.22 17.98
N PHE A 107 -1.27 -23.97 18.38
CA PHE A 107 -1.23 -23.60 19.80
C PHE A 107 -2.52 -22.98 20.32
N GLY A 108 -3.55 -22.85 19.49
CA GLY A 108 -4.89 -22.43 19.86
C GLY A 108 -5.05 -20.90 20.04
N THR A 109 -4.09 -20.10 19.55
CA THR A 109 -4.20 -18.64 19.58
C THR A 109 -5.14 -18.16 18.46
N PRO A 110 -6.10 -17.27 18.74
CA PRO A 110 -6.96 -16.66 17.73
C PRO A 110 -6.16 -16.05 16.59
N LEU A 111 -6.63 -16.27 15.34
CA LEU A 111 -5.97 -15.80 14.13
C LEU A 111 -6.92 -14.92 13.31
N VAL A 112 -6.46 -13.72 12.99
CA VAL A 112 -7.10 -12.79 12.05
C VAL A 112 -6.16 -12.58 10.87
N ILE A 113 -6.70 -12.46 9.65
CA ILE A 113 -5.92 -12.25 8.43
C ILE A 113 -6.43 -11.02 7.72
N HIS A 114 -5.50 -10.18 7.28
CA HIS A 114 -5.77 -9.08 6.38
C HIS A 114 -5.09 -9.33 5.02
N GLU A 115 -5.88 -9.30 3.93
CA GLU A 115 -5.37 -9.38 2.57
C GLU A 115 -5.46 -8.02 1.90
N ALA A 116 -4.29 -7.47 1.57
CA ALA A 116 -4.19 -6.14 1.01
C ALA A 116 -4.53 -6.06 -0.49
N ASN A 117 -4.37 -7.14 -1.26
CA ASN A 117 -4.55 -7.13 -2.72
C ASN A 117 -5.83 -7.85 -3.15
N ALA A 118 -6.35 -7.47 -4.32
CA ALA A 118 -7.49 -8.16 -4.95
C ALA A 118 -7.15 -9.63 -5.31
N LEU A 119 -5.90 -9.90 -5.73
CA LEU A 119 -5.39 -11.26 -5.90
C LEU A 119 -4.68 -11.71 -4.61
N PRO A 120 -5.27 -12.63 -3.85
CA PRO A 120 -4.72 -13.01 -2.56
C PRO A 120 -3.40 -13.75 -2.68
N GLY A 121 -2.46 -13.38 -1.80
CA GLY A 121 -1.16 -14.03 -1.67
C GLY A 121 -1.27 -15.48 -1.17
N ILE A 122 -0.25 -16.30 -1.49
CA ILE A 122 -0.22 -17.73 -1.11
C ILE A 122 -0.35 -17.91 0.41
N ALA A 123 0.32 -17.07 1.21
CA ALA A 123 0.25 -17.13 2.66
C ALA A 123 -1.18 -16.90 3.17
N ASN A 124 -1.87 -15.87 2.68
CA ASN A 124 -3.23 -15.56 3.11
C ASN A 124 -4.25 -16.58 2.59
N ARG A 125 -4.06 -17.14 1.39
CA ARG A 125 -4.85 -18.29 0.90
C ARG A 125 -4.68 -19.54 1.78
N PHE A 126 -3.48 -19.77 2.30
CA PHE A 126 -3.25 -20.85 3.28
C PHE A 126 -3.91 -20.51 4.61
N GLY A 127 -3.66 -19.32 5.14
CA GLY A 127 -4.16 -18.88 6.43
C GLY A 127 -5.68 -18.82 6.52
N SER A 128 -6.38 -18.40 5.43
CA SER A 128 -7.85 -18.34 5.39
C SER A 128 -8.54 -19.69 5.56
N LYS A 129 -7.81 -20.81 5.39
CA LYS A 129 -8.31 -22.16 5.71
C LYS A 129 -8.19 -22.50 7.20
N LEU A 130 -7.46 -21.68 7.97
CA LEU A 130 -7.18 -21.90 9.39
C LEU A 130 -8.05 -21.05 10.31
N THR A 131 -8.68 -19.97 9.78
CA THR A 131 -9.53 -19.06 10.52
C THR A 131 -10.73 -18.59 9.69
N LYS A 132 -11.80 -18.18 10.36
CA LYS A 132 -12.96 -17.50 9.76
C LYS A 132 -12.84 -15.97 9.77
N HIS A 133 -11.88 -15.42 10.52
CA HIS A 133 -11.66 -13.98 10.66
C HIS A 133 -10.71 -13.51 9.57
N VAL A 134 -11.28 -13.17 8.42
CA VAL A 134 -10.55 -12.72 7.24
C VAL A 134 -11.09 -11.36 6.81
N ALA A 135 -10.21 -10.37 6.76
CA ALA A 135 -10.46 -9.05 6.24
C ALA A 135 -9.81 -8.92 4.85
N ILE A 136 -10.52 -8.33 3.91
CA ILE A 136 -10.02 -8.08 2.54
C ILE A 136 -10.13 -6.61 2.19
N SER A 137 -9.21 -6.13 1.35
CA SER A 137 -9.17 -4.73 0.94
C SER A 137 -9.94 -4.44 -0.34
N PHE A 138 -10.04 -5.41 -1.21
CA PHE A 138 -10.75 -5.34 -2.49
C PHE A 138 -11.63 -6.58 -2.65
N PRO A 139 -12.68 -6.52 -3.48
CA PRO A 139 -13.41 -7.72 -3.89
C PRO A 139 -12.44 -8.77 -4.43
N SER A 140 -12.52 -9.97 -3.88
CA SER A 140 -11.54 -11.03 -4.06
C SER A 140 -12.20 -12.40 -4.10
N LYS A 141 -11.48 -13.41 -4.60
CA LYS A 141 -11.89 -14.82 -4.47
C LYS A 141 -11.71 -15.35 -3.05
N LEU A 142 -11.09 -14.61 -2.17
CA LEU A 142 -10.96 -14.95 -0.78
C LEU A 142 -12.23 -14.53 -0.04
N ALA A 143 -12.91 -15.48 0.61
CA ALA A 143 -14.05 -15.15 1.47
C ALA A 143 -13.56 -14.36 2.69
N GLY A 144 -14.11 -13.17 2.88
CA GLY A 144 -13.73 -12.26 3.97
C GLY A 144 -14.61 -11.02 4.01
N GLU A 145 -14.47 -10.25 5.07
CA GLU A 145 -15.14 -8.96 5.22
C GLU A 145 -14.38 -7.87 4.45
N LEU A 146 -15.08 -7.13 3.60
CA LEU A 146 -14.49 -6.03 2.81
C LEU A 146 -14.36 -4.78 3.68
N ILE A 147 -13.17 -4.58 4.25
CA ILE A 147 -12.89 -3.45 5.14
C ILE A 147 -12.00 -2.37 4.51
N GLY A 148 -11.22 -2.68 3.47
CA GLY A 148 -10.19 -1.81 2.90
C GLY A 148 -8.80 -2.09 3.46
N VAL A 149 -7.82 -1.30 3.03
CA VAL A 149 -6.44 -1.32 3.56
C VAL A 149 -6.38 -0.44 4.81
N PRO A 150 -5.89 -0.93 5.96
CA PRO A 150 -5.58 -0.08 7.11
C PRO A 150 -4.64 1.07 6.71
N LEU A 151 -5.13 2.29 6.84
CA LEU A 151 -4.39 3.51 6.52
C LEU A 151 -3.80 4.10 7.79
N ARG A 152 -2.68 4.80 7.63
CA ARG A 152 -2.08 5.61 8.71
C ARG A 152 -3.03 6.74 9.08
N GLU A 153 -3.01 7.14 10.34
CA GLU A 153 -3.89 8.19 10.86
C GLU A 153 -3.68 9.52 10.13
N GLU A 154 -2.46 9.85 9.77
CA GLU A 154 -2.12 11.07 9.03
C GLU A 154 -2.84 11.13 7.68
N ILE A 155 -2.99 10.00 6.99
CA ILE A 155 -3.76 9.92 5.73
C ILE A 155 -5.26 10.04 6.04
N ALA A 156 -5.76 9.34 7.04
CA ALA A 156 -7.18 9.35 7.37
C ALA A 156 -7.67 10.73 7.83
N SER A 157 -6.82 11.49 8.52
CA SER A 157 -7.13 12.84 9.04
C SER A 157 -6.86 13.97 8.03
N ALA A 158 -6.12 13.71 6.95
CA ALA A 158 -5.69 14.74 6.00
C ALA A 158 -6.83 15.42 5.22
N GLU A 159 -8.04 14.87 5.23
CA GLU A 159 -9.20 15.48 4.55
C GLU A 159 -9.50 16.89 5.10
N GLY A 160 -9.25 17.13 6.39
CA GLY A 160 -9.44 18.44 7.03
C GLY A 160 -8.37 19.49 6.71
N TYR A 161 -7.27 19.11 6.07
CA TYR A 161 -6.18 20.03 5.75
C TYR A 161 -6.56 20.96 4.58
N ASP A 162 -6.17 22.25 4.65
CA ASP A 162 -6.39 23.18 3.55
C ASP A 162 -5.52 22.84 2.34
N ILE A 163 -6.12 22.75 1.15
CA ILE A 163 -5.42 22.36 -0.08
C ILE A 163 -4.37 23.40 -0.48
N GLY A 164 -4.70 24.70 -0.35
CA GLY A 164 -3.77 25.79 -0.70
C GLY A 164 -2.55 25.79 0.21
N GLN A 165 -2.77 25.56 1.51
CA GLN A 165 -1.68 25.46 2.48
C GLN A 165 -0.81 24.23 2.20
N ALA A 166 -1.39 23.05 1.91
CA ALA A 166 -0.63 21.87 1.53
C ALA A 166 0.26 22.11 0.29
N ARG A 167 -0.25 22.86 -0.72
CA ARG A 167 0.52 23.25 -1.90
C ARG A 167 1.70 24.15 -1.55
N VAL A 168 1.47 25.17 -0.73
CA VAL A 168 2.52 26.10 -0.28
C VAL A 168 3.63 25.37 0.47
N GLU A 169 3.28 24.45 1.38
CA GLU A 169 4.24 23.65 2.15
C GLU A 169 5.11 22.74 1.25
N LEU A 170 4.55 22.32 0.11
CA LEU A 170 5.28 21.54 -0.89
C LEU A 170 6.03 22.40 -1.93
N GLY A 171 6.05 23.71 -1.76
CA GLY A 171 6.72 24.64 -2.68
C GLY A 171 5.99 24.86 -4.00
N LEU A 172 4.65 24.71 -3.99
CA LEU A 172 3.78 24.87 -5.15
C LEU A 172 2.90 26.12 -5.05
N ASP A 173 2.43 26.63 -6.17
CA ASP A 173 1.45 27.73 -6.23
C ASP A 173 0.07 27.20 -5.75
N PRO A 174 -0.55 27.83 -4.74
CA PRO A 174 -1.83 27.37 -4.19
C PRO A 174 -3.00 27.42 -5.18
N SER A 175 -2.90 28.22 -6.23
CA SER A 175 -4.00 28.49 -7.18
C SER A 175 -4.00 27.58 -8.42
N LYS A 176 -2.88 26.93 -8.72
CA LYS A 176 -2.72 26.11 -9.93
C LYS A 176 -2.99 24.61 -9.65
N PRO A 177 -3.51 23.86 -10.62
CA PRO A 177 -3.69 22.43 -10.49
C PRO A 177 -2.36 21.70 -10.32
N VAL A 178 -2.38 20.63 -9.51
CA VAL A 178 -1.20 19.84 -9.15
C VAL A 178 -1.37 18.38 -9.58
N LEU A 179 -0.39 17.87 -10.32
CA LEU A 179 -0.21 16.48 -10.65
C LEU A 179 0.80 15.84 -9.68
N LEU A 180 0.36 14.89 -8.87
CA LEU A 180 1.25 14.04 -8.07
C LEU A 180 1.79 12.90 -8.93
N VAL A 181 3.10 12.67 -8.89
CA VAL A 181 3.73 11.53 -9.57
C VAL A 181 4.50 10.69 -8.55
N THR A 182 4.19 9.40 -8.47
CA THR A 182 4.90 8.47 -7.56
C THR A 182 4.97 7.05 -8.12
N GLY A 183 6.15 6.47 -8.06
CA GLY A 183 6.38 5.05 -8.39
C GLY A 183 6.39 4.11 -7.19
N GLY A 184 6.03 4.62 -6.00
CA GLY A 184 6.24 3.94 -4.72
C GLY A 184 7.62 4.23 -4.13
N SER A 185 7.95 3.65 -2.97
CA SER A 185 9.16 3.97 -2.18
C SER A 185 10.49 3.79 -2.93
N GLN A 186 10.55 2.83 -3.86
CA GLN A 186 11.74 2.58 -4.69
C GLN A 186 11.75 3.41 -5.99
N GLY A 187 10.62 4.07 -6.30
CA GLY A 187 10.43 4.73 -7.57
C GLY A 187 10.07 3.79 -8.72
N ALA A 188 9.77 4.37 -9.87
CA ALA A 188 9.48 3.65 -11.11
C ALA A 188 10.22 4.34 -12.26
N GLN A 189 11.34 3.78 -12.68
CA GLN A 189 12.23 4.39 -13.68
C GLN A 189 11.50 4.85 -14.95
N LYS A 190 10.59 4.02 -15.50
CA LYS A 190 9.84 4.39 -16.69
C LYS A 190 8.90 5.57 -16.41
N ILE A 191 8.17 5.57 -15.31
CA ILE A 191 7.30 6.70 -14.93
C ILE A 191 8.14 7.96 -14.78
N ASN A 192 9.24 7.88 -14.03
CA ASN A 192 10.14 9.01 -13.81
C ASN A 192 10.63 9.60 -15.14
N ARG A 193 11.15 8.76 -16.04
CA ARG A 193 11.67 9.19 -17.35
C ARG A 193 10.61 9.91 -18.16
N VAL A 194 9.45 9.28 -18.37
CA VAL A 194 8.38 9.83 -19.21
C VAL A 194 7.86 11.16 -18.66
N VAL A 195 7.69 11.27 -17.34
CA VAL A 195 7.22 12.50 -16.71
C VAL A 195 8.27 13.60 -16.80
N VAL A 196 9.56 13.30 -16.62
CA VAL A 196 10.64 14.28 -16.78
C VAL A 196 10.66 14.82 -18.22
N GLU A 197 10.53 13.96 -19.22
CA GLU A 197 10.48 14.34 -20.63
C GLU A 197 9.21 15.16 -20.97
N ALA A 198 8.08 14.89 -20.31
CA ALA A 198 6.81 15.60 -20.54
C ALA A 198 6.64 16.88 -19.71
N THR A 199 7.59 17.22 -18.79
CA THR A 199 7.45 18.30 -17.82
C THR A 199 7.08 19.64 -18.48
N ASP A 200 7.74 20.02 -19.57
CA ASP A 200 7.49 21.30 -20.23
C ASP A 200 6.10 21.37 -20.86
N LYS A 201 5.60 20.25 -21.40
CA LYS A 201 4.23 20.16 -21.93
C LYS A 201 3.18 20.29 -20.81
N LEU A 202 3.40 19.63 -19.67
CA LEU A 202 2.52 19.73 -18.50
C LEU A 202 2.46 21.17 -17.98
N ARG A 203 3.62 21.83 -17.86
CA ARG A 203 3.71 23.23 -17.43
C ARG A 203 3.05 24.19 -18.43
N ALA A 204 3.24 23.98 -19.72
CA ALA A 204 2.56 24.75 -20.77
C ALA A 204 1.04 24.61 -20.72
N ALA A 205 0.53 23.47 -20.27
CA ALA A 205 -0.89 23.24 -19.98
C ALA A 205 -1.36 23.84 -18.63
N GLY A 206 -0.50 24.55 -17.91
CA GLY A 206 -0.81 25.18 -16.62
C GLY A 206 -0.83 24.22 -15.42
N VAL A 207 -0.32 23.00 -15.56
CA VAL A 207 -0.29 21.98 -14.52
C VAL A 207 1.06 21.96 -13.81
N GLN A 208 1.04 22.08 -12.49
CA GLN A 208 2.23 21.89 -11.66
C GLN A 208 2.45 20.40 -11.38
N VAL A 209 3.68 20.00 -11.17
CA VAL A 209 4.03 18.60 -10.89
C VAL A 209 4.78 18.49 -9.58
N TYR A 210 4.27 17.67 -8.66
CA TYR A 210 4.99 17.19 -7.49
C TYR A 210 5.44 15.75 -7.73
N HIS A 211 6.74 15.54 -7.94
CA HIS A 211 7.30 14.28 -8.40
C HIS A 211 8.13 13.60 -7.31
N ILE A 212 7.62 12.49 -6.77
CA ILE A 212 8.34 11.63 -5.83
C ILE A 212 9.02 10.53 -6.63
N ALA A 213 10.30 10.73 -6.94
CA ALA A 213 11.04 9.86 -7.85
C ALA A 213 11.43 8.51 -7.25
N GLY A 214 11.42 8.39 -5.91
CA GLY A 214 11.83 7.19 -5.18
C GLY A 214 13.32 7.21 -4.78
N SER A 215 13.67 6.52 -3.70
CA SER A 215 15.03 6.53 -3.14
C SER A 215 16.08 5.81 -3.99
N GLY A 216 15.65 4.96 -4.93
CA GLY A 216 16.52 4.19 -5.83
C GLY A 216 16.67 4.79 -7.22
N ASN A 217 16.29 6.07 -7.42
CA ASN A 217 16.32 6.72 -8.72
C ASN A 217 17.62 7.50 -8.95
N GLU A 218 17.93 7.76 -10.23
CA GLU A 218 19.11 8.53 -10.67
C GLU A 218 18.82 10.04 -10.88
N TYR A 219 17.56 10.47 -10.66
CA TYR A 219 17.16 11.86 -10.89
C TYR A 219 17.41 12.68 -9.61
N PRO A 220 18.25 13.73 -9.64
CA PRO A 220 18.49 14.58 -8.50
C PRO A 220 17.20 15.35 -8.12
N GLU A 221 17.14 15.81 -6.88
CA GLU A 221 16.10 16.74 -6.44
C GLU A 221 16.13 18.02 -7.27
N LYS A 222 14.96 18.55 -7.56
CA LYS A 222 14.81 19.76 -8.39
C LYS A 222 13.62 20.56 -7.91
N ILE A 223 13.83 21.85 -7.73
CA ILE A 223 12.79 22.84 -7.48
C ILE A 223 12.88 23.88 -8.58
N SER A 224 11.82 24.03 -9.35
CA SER A 224 11.67 25.06 -10.35
C SER A 224 10.19 25.47 -10.44
N ASP A 225 9.89 26.62 -11.04
CA ASP A 225 8.50 27.07 -11.19
C ASP A 225 7.61 25.98 -11.78
N GLY A 226 6.59 25.56 -11.02
CA GLY A 226 5.64 24.53 -11.40
C GLY A 226 6.19 23.09 -11.46
N TYR A 227 7.41 22.82 -10.98
CA TYR A 227 7.94 21.45 -10.90
C TYR A 227 8.82 21.26 -9.67
N VAL A 228 8.35 20.44 -8.74
CA VAL A 228 9.07 20.03 -7.55
C VAL A 228 9.34 18.53 -7.64
N ARG A 229 10.60 18.12 -7.57
CA ARG A 229 11.00 16.71 -7.54
C ARG A 229 11.82 16.41 -6.31
N VAL A 230 11.38 15.38 -5.58
CA VAL A 230 12.02 14.87 -4.37
C VAL A 230 12.32 13.39 -4.53
N SER A 231 13.38 12.92 -3.86
CA SER A 231 13.72 11.49 -3.82
C SER A 231 12.78 10.70 -2.92
N TYR A 232 12.31 11.32 -1.83
CA TYR A 232 11.39 10.72 -0.87
C TYR A 232 10.46 11.78 -0.28
N CYS A 233 9.22 11.40 0.03
CA CYS A 233 8.25 12.28 0.68
C CYS A 233 7.90 11.70 2.05
N ASN A 234 8.20 12.46 3.12
CA ASN A 234 7.84 12.08 4.48
C ASN A 234 6.37 12.34 4.79
N SER A 235 5.79 13.37 4.16
CA SER A 235 4.42 13.84 4.37
C SER A 235 3.56 13.49 3.15
N MET A 236 3.33 12.17 2.95
CA MET A 236 2.56 11.67 1.80
C MET A 236 1.11 12.15 1.84
N GLU A 237 0.57 12.35 3.05
CA GLU A 237 -0.76 12.92 3.30
C GLU A 237 -0.89 14.33 2.69
N LEU A 238 0.14 15.18 2.85
CA LEU A 238 0.15 16.52 2.23
C LEU A 238 0.28 16.43 0.71
N ALA A 239 1.13 15.52 0.20
CA ALA A 239 1.29 15.34 -1.24
C ALA A 239 -0.02 14.89 -1.91
N ILE A 240 -0.76 13.95 -1.30
CA ILE A 240 -2.06 13.52 -1.80
C ILE A 240 -3.10 14.63 -1.65
N ARG A 241 -3.08 15.36 -0.52
CA ARG A 241 -4.03 16.45 -0.27
C ARG A 241 -3.86 17.62 -1.24
N ALA A 242 -2.62 17.93 -1.62
CA ALA A 242 -2.29 19.03 -2.52
C ALA A 242 -2.69 18.78 -3.97
N CYS A 243 -2.81 17.51 -4.39
CA CYS A 243 -2.96 17.17 -5.81
C CYS A 243 -4.42 17.07 -6.25
N ASP A 244 -4.63 17.32 -7.54
CA ASP A 244 -5.92 17.17 -8.23
C ASP A 244 -6.01 15.87 -9.00
N PHE A 245 -4.84 15.30 -9.33
CA PHE A 245 -4.70 14.04 -10.06
C PHE A 245 -3.37 13.38 -9.73
N ALA A 246 -3.29 12.06 -9.84
CA ALA A 246 -2.06 11.33 -9.61
C ALA A 246 -1.65 10.43 -10.78
N ILE A 247 -0.35 10.25 -10.99
CA ILE A 247 0.22 9.15 -11.77
C ILE A 247 0.92 8.22 -10.80
N SER A 248 0.54 6.93 -10.78
CA SER A 248 1.21 5.99 -9.89
C SER A 248 1.18 4.53 -10.36
N ARG A 249 1.97 3.68 -9.70
CA ARG A 249 1.74 2.24 -9.71
C ARG A 249 0.43 1.93 -8.97
N ALA A 250 -0.20 0.79 -9.31
CA ALA A 250 -1.47 0.37 -8.71
C ALA A 250 -1.27 -0.56 -7.49
N GLY A 251 -0.33 -0.20 -6.62
CA GLY A 251 -0.14 -0.90 -5.33
C GLY A 251 -1.32 -0.66 -4.39
N ALA A 252 -1.72 -1.68 -3.63
CA ALA A 252 -2.91 -1.65 -2.79
C ALA A 252 -2.95 -0.43 -1.84
N ALA A 253 -1.85 -0.11 -1.17
CA ALA A 253 -1.78 1.05 -0.27
C ALA A 253 -2.03 2.36 -1.01
N THR A 254 -1.32 2.61 -2.12
CA THR A 254 -1.48 3.84 -2.91
C THR A 254 -2.90 3.98 -3.47
N VAL A 255 -3.48 2.89 -4.00
CA VAL A 255 -4.88 2.89 -4.46
C VAL A 255 -5.83 3.26 -3.33
N SER A 256 -5.64 2.68 -2.15
CA SER A 256 -6.50 2.96 -0.98
C SER A 256 -6.31 4.38 -0.43
N GLU A 257 -5.10 4.91 -0.41
CA GLU A 257 -4.81 6.29 -0.01
C GLU A 257 -5.47 7.29 -0.97
N LEU A 258 -5.32 7.08 -2.28
CA LEU A 258 -5.93 7.96 -3.29
C LEU A 258 -7.47 7.89 -3.30
N THR A 259 -8.05 6.69 -3.13
CA THR A 259 -9.51 6.54 -3.04
C THR A 259 -10.07 7.18 -1.77
N ALA A 260 -9.40 7.01 -0.62
CA ALA A 260 -9.78 7.62 0.64
C ALA A 260 -9.85 9.15 0.56
N MET A 261 -8.88 9.76 -0.14
CA MET A 261 -8.80 11.21 -0.36
C MET A 261 -9.62 11.71 -1.55
N GLY A 262 -10.21 10.80 -2.34
CA GLY A 262 -10.97 11.16 -3.54
C GLY A 262 -10.12 11.73 -4.67
N VAL A 263 -8.86 11.35 -4.77
CA VAL A 263 -7.93 11.79 -5.81
C VAL A 263 -7.97 10.84 -6.99
N PRO A 264 -8.43 11.27 -8.18
CA PRO A 264 -8.39 10.45 -9.38
C PRO A 264 -6.96 10.22 -9.85
N ALA A 265 -6.74 9.11 -10.56
CA ALA A 265 -5.39 8.76 -10.97
C ALA A 265 -5.33 8.09 -12.34
N LEU A 266 -4.15 8.19 -12.98
CA LEU A 266 -3.68 7.29 -14.01
C LEU A 266 -2.85 6.20 -13.33
N PHE A 267 -3.35 4.98 -13.34
CA PHE A 267 -2.62 3.85 -12.82
C PHE A 267 -1.81 3.16 -13.92
N ILE A 268 -0.56 2.89 -13.60
CA ILE A 268 0.38 2.15 -14.46
C ILE A 268 0.80 0.90 -13.69
N PRO A 269 0.07 -0.22 -13.83
CA PRO A 269 0.38 -1.44 -13.09
C PRO A 269 1.80 -1.92 -13.32
N TYR A 270 2.43 -2.45 -12.27
CA TYR A 270 3.77 -3.00 -12.39
C TYR A 270 3.76 -4.20 -13.35
N PRO A 271 4.62 -4.22 -14.40
CA PRO A 271 4.53 -5.21 -15.47
C PRO A 271 5.03 -6.61 -15.07
N VAL A 272 5.63 -6.74 -13.88
CA VAL A 272 6.19 -7.99 -13.36
C VAL A 272 5.40 -8.47 -12.15
N GLY A 273 5.30 -9.77 -11.95
CA GLY A 273 4.56 -10.38 -10.85
C GLY A 273 3.40 -11.23 -11.33
N ASN A 274 2.35 -11.32 -10.53
CA ASN A 274 1.15 -12.10 -10.83
C ASN A 274 -0.03 -11.24 -11.34
N GLY A 275 0.21 -9.93 -11.63
CA GLY A 275 -0.80 -9.01 -12.16
C GLY A 275 -1.77 -8.45 -11.09
N GLU A 276 -1.47 -8.61 -9.79
CA GLU A 276 -2.35 -8.13 -8.71
C GLU A 276 -2.68 -6.65 -8.82
N GLN A 277 -1.74 -5.82 -9.27
CA GLN A 277 -1.95 -4.38 -9.36
C GLN A 277 -3.07 -3.99 -10.32
N ARG A 278 -3.20 -4.69 -11.46
CA ARG A 278 -4.30 -4.46 -12.39
C ARG A 278 -5.66 -4.78 -11.76
N HIS A 279 -5.71 -5.84 -10.95
CA HIS A 279 -6.94 -6.23 -10.25
C HIS A 279 -7.32 -5.26 -9.14
N ASN A 280 -6.33 -4.63 -8.47
CA ASN A 280 -6.58 -3.64 -7.41
C ASN A 280 -7.38 -2.41 -7.92
N VAL A 281 -7.28 -2.08 -9.19
CA VAL A 281 -7.93 -0.90 -9.79
C VAL A 281 -9.11 -1.23 -10.68
N ALA A 282 -9.44 -2.52 -10.89
CA ALA A 282 -10.47 -2.94 -11.84
C ALA A 282 -11.81 -2.21 -11.65
N GLN A 283 -12.31 -2.15 -10.40
CA GLN A 283 -13.57 -1.46 -10.11
C GLN A 283 -13.52 0.05 -10.33
N LEU A 284 -12.35 0.68 -10.11
CA LEU A 284 -12.17 2.12 -10.35
C LEU A 284 -12.26 2.44 -11.84
N ILE A 285 -11.72 1.56 -12.67
CA ILE A 285 -11.77 1.71 -14.13
C ILE A 285 -13.18 1.46 -14.66
N GLU A 286 -13.86 0.41 -14.19
CA GLU A 286 -15.27 0.12 -14.54
C GLU A 286 -16.20 1.27 -14.15
N ALA A 287 -15.95 1.93 -13.02
CA ALA A 287 -16.71 3.10 -12.56
C ALA A 287 -16.31 4.41 -13.27
N ASP A 288 -15.31 4.39 -14.14
CA ASP A 288 -14.74 5.61 -14.76
C ASP A 288 -14.27 6.63 -13.70
N ALA A 289 -13.72 6.12 -12.60
CA ALA A 289 -13.15 6.91 -11.51
C ALA A 289 -11.65 7.19 -11.73
N SER A 290 -10.97 6.36 -12.50
CA SER A 290 -9.53 6.42 -12.78
C SER A 290 -9.23 5.96 -14.19
N LEU A 291 -8.00 6.24 -14.65
CA LEU A 291 -7.45 5.76 -15.91
C LEU A 291 -6.44 4.65 -15.66
N ILE A 292 -6.23 3.81 -16.66
CA ILE A 292 -5.20 2.77 -16.65
C ILE A 292 -4.48 2.74 -17.99
N VAL A 293 -3.16 2.55 -17.94
CA VAL A 293 -2.33 2.30 -19.12
C VAL A 293 -1.27 1.24 -18.77
N GLU A 294 -0.97 0.38 -19.73
CA GLU A 294 0.11 -0.60 -19.52
C GLU A 294 1.47 0.09 -19.52
N ASP A 295 2.40 -0.44 -18.73
CA ASP A 295 3.75 0.16 -18.61
C ASP A 295 4.43 0.38 -19.97
N LYS A 296 4.28 -0.55 -20.91
CA LYS A 296 4.86 -0.47 -22.26
C LYS A 296 4.28 0.70 -23.10
N ASP A 297 3.01 1.01 -22.90
CA ASP A 297 2.23 1.98 -23.69
C ASP A 297 2.25 3.39 -23.04
N PHE A 298 2.83 3.54 -21.84
CA PHE A 298 2.98 4.83 -21.18
C PHE A 298 4.21 5.57 -21.73
N ASP A 299 3.99 6.64 -22.46
CA ASP A 299 5.00 7.52 -23.05
C ASP A 299 4.58 8.99 -23.04
N VAL A 300 5.42 9.87 -23.62
CA VAL A 300 5.15 11.33 -23.69
C VAL A 300 3.95 11.65 -24.56
N GLU A 301 3.70 10.83 -25.60
CA GLU A 301 2.55 11.06 -26.48
C GLU A 301 1.25 10.72 -25.76
N PHE A 302 1.20 9.66 -24.94
CA PHE A 302 0.08 9.35 -24.08
C PHE A 302 -0.24 10.50 -23.10
N ILE A 303 0.79 11.10 -22.50
CA ILE A 303 0.59 12.27 -21.62
C ILE A 303 -0.03 13.40 -22.41
N ASN A 304 0.44 13.65 -23.62
CA ASN A 304 0.00 14.78 -24.45
C ASN A 304 -1.43 14.60 -24.97
N SER A 305 -1.75 13.42 -25.53
CA SER A 305 -3.03 13.17 -26.20
C SER A 305 -4.16 12.75 -25.25
N GLU A 306 -3.84 12.00 -24.18
CA GLU A 306 -4.84 11.42 -23.31
C GLU A 306 -4.91 12.10 -21.94
N LEU A 307 -3.76 12.40 -21.31
CA LEU A 307 -3.74 12.87 -19.93
C LEU A 307 -3.95 14.39 -19.83
N ILE A 308 -3.28 15.22 -20.64
CA ILE A 308 -3.41 16.67 -20.59
C ILE A 308 -4.87 17.14 -20.80
N PRO A 309 -5.67 16.58 -21.73
CA PRO A 309 -7.07 16.93 -21.85
C PRO A 309 -7.89 16.65 -20.56
N VAL A 310 -7.60 15.56 -19.86
CA VAL A 310 -8.24 15.23 -18.57
C VAL A 310 -7.85 16.25 -17.51
N LEU A 311 -6.55 16.53 -17.36
CA LEU A 311 -6.01 17.50 -16.38
C LEU A 311 -6.54 18.91 -16.60
N SER A 312 -6.83 19.29 -17.84
CA SER A 312 -7.37 20.61 -18.20
C SER A 312 -8.88 20.75 -17.93
N SER A 313 -9.58 19.66 -17.64
CA SER A 313 -11.02 19.64 -17.38
C SER A 313 -11.35 19.57 -15.89
N LYS A 314 -11.53 20.73 -15.24
CA LYS A 314 -11.96 20.79 -13.83
C LYS A 314 -13.24 19.98 -13.57
N LYS A 315 -14.19 19.97 -14.51
CA LYS A 315 -15.43 19.19 -14.40
C LYS A 315 -15.11 17.69 -14.34
N ARG A 316 -14.29 17.21 -15.27
CA ARG A 316 -13.89 15.79 -15.34
C ARG A 316 -13.16 15.33 -14.08
N LEU A 317 -12.18 16.12 -13.60
CA LEU A 317 -11.45 15.83 -12.37
C LEU A 317 -12.39 15.74 -11.16
N LYS A 318 -13.35 16.67 -11.04
CA LYS A 318 -14.34 16.65 -9.95
C LYS A 318 -15.23 15.40 -10.00
N GLU A 319 -15.74 15.04 -11.18
CA GLU A 319 -16.58 13.85 -11.36
C GLU A 319 -15.81 12.57 -11.02
N MET A 320 -14.57 12.42 -11.51
CA MET A 320 -13.70 11.30 -11.19
C MET A 320 -13.39 11.23 -9.69
N GLY A 321 -13.06 12.36 -9.07
CA GLY A 321 -12.78 12.45 -7.63
C GLY A 321 -13.98 12.03 -6.76
N GLN A 322 -15.19 12.43 -7.13
CA GLN A 322 -16.41 12.01 -6.45
C GLN A 322 -16.63 10.49 -6.55
N LYS A 323 -16.35 9.91 -7.72
CA LYS A 323 -16.41 8.46 -7.92
C LYS A 323 -15.32 7.74 -7.12
N MET A 324 -14.08 8.27 -7.08
CA MET A 324 -13.00 7.71 -6.26
C MET A 324 -13.38 7.59 -4.78
N LYS A 325 -13.99 8.63 -4.21
CA LYS A 325 -14.43 8.64 -2.81
C LYS A 325 -15.41 7.51 -2.46
N GLN A 326 -16.21 7.03 -3.41
CA GLN A 326 -17.15 5.94 -3.16
C GLN A 326 -16.45 4.61 -2.84
N PHE A 327 -15.20 4.47 -3.25
CA PHE A 327 -14.36 3.30 -2.98
C PHE A 327 -13.45 3.48 -1.76
N GLY A 328 -13.35 4.70 -1.23
CA GLY A 328 -12.52 5.00 -0.07
C GLY A 328 -13.03 4.32 1.21
N LYS A 329 -12.10 3.82 2.04
CA LYS A 329 -12.37 3.15 3.30
C LYS A 329 -11.48 3.75 4.39
N LEU A 330 -11.93 4.84 5.00
CA LEU A 330 -11.18 5.52 6.06
C LEU A 330 -11.20 4.76 7.39
N ASP A 331 -12.19 3.90 7.60
CA ASP A 331 -12.42 3.14 8.82
C ASP A 331 -11.79 1.72 8.84
N ALA A 332 -10.95 1.41 7.84
CA ALA A 332 -10.35 0.09 7.68
C ALA A 332 -9.50 -0.34 8.89
N THR A 333 -8.73 0.59 9.46
CA THR A 333 -7.90 0.34 10.65
C THR A 333 -8.76 -0.02 11.84
N GLU A 334 -9.83 0.76 12.12
CA GLU A 334 -10.75 0.51 13.21
C GLU A 334 -11.49 -0.83 13.06
N LYS A 335 -11.92 -1.16 11.85
CA LYS A 335 -12.59 -2.43 11.56
C LYS A 335 -11.67 -3.62 11.78
N LEU A 336 -10.41 -3.53 11.34
CA LEU A 336 -9.44 -4.61 11.56
C LEU A 336 -9.12 -4.79 13.04
N VAL A 337 -8.93 -3.69 13.77
CA VAL A 337 -8.72 -3.72 15.23
C VAL A 337 -9.93 -4.33 15.94
N THR A 338 -11.14 -3.90 15.60
CA THR A 338 -12.39 -4.47 16.15
C THR A 338 -12.48 -5.98 15.88
N MET A 339 -12.16 -6.43 14.66
CA MET A 339 -12.12 -7.85 14.33
C MET A 339 -11.07 -8.60 15.15
N ALA A 340 -9.88 -8.00 15.34
CA ALA A 340 -8.80 -8.61 16.13
C ALA A 340 -9.19 -8.77 17.60
N LEU A 341 -9.74 -7.73 18.23
CA LEU A 341 -10.19 -7.77 19.62
C LEU A 341 -11.41 -8.67 19.79
N GLY A 342 -12.32 -8.69 18.84
CA GLY A 342 -13.49 -9.58 18.85
C GLY A 342 -13.15 -11.06 18.65
N ALA A 343 -11.95 -11.39 18.15
CA ALA A 343 -11.46 -12.76 18.04
C ALA A 343 -10.90 -13.31 19.36
N ILE A 344 -10.59 -12.47 20.32
CA ILE A 344 -10.16 -12.85 21.67
C ILE A 344 -11.39 -13.36 22.42
N LYS A 345 -11.33 -14.61 22.85
CA LYS A 345 -12.42 -15.26 23.60
C LYS A 345 -12.25 -15.05 25.09
#